data_43c6f63e40afae60ca81f64f65f3b2f9
#
_entry.id   43c6f63e40afae60ca81f64f65f3b2f9
#
_cell.length_a   1.000
_cell.length_b   1.000
_cell.length_c   1.000
_cell.angle_alpha   90.00
_cell.angle_beta   90.00
_cell.angle_gamma   90.00
#
_symmetry.space_group_name_H-M   'P 1'
#
loop_
_entity.id
_entity.type
_entity.pdbx_description
1 polymer ?
#
loop_
_entity_poly.entity_id
_entity_poly.type
_entity_poly.pdbx_seq_one_letter_code
_entity_poly.pdbx_strand_id
1 'polypeptide(L)'
;MPRNSNTAVKNRPKTTAPKVEVAAEERPLMRGADIVIKCLENEGVEVVFGYPGGASMELHQSLTRSKKIRTILPRHEQGEAFAAEAYARVCGRPGVCLATSGPGATNLVTGIADAFMDSAPLIAITGQVPRPMIGKSAFQETDVFGMTLPIVKHSYLVMNVEDIPRVIQEAFYIASTGRPGPVVIDIPKDVQQSSCRPVFPDKVNLRGYNPDKRISDIAVNEIAGLIEKSERPVVYCGGGIISANASAELREFAEKTNIPVATTIMGIGAIPADHPLSLRWLGMHGTVYANYAVDRADLLLAFGVRFDDRVTSKVSEFAKHGTIVHIDVDPSEINKNKVAHLPVVSDIKYALQQLNKAVKGKKFEAWHKQIAEWKAKYPFRYRVTDEVLKSQYVREFLRGDVNEIIMPQYVIELLDELTKGDAIITTGVGQHQMWAAQYYKFKHPRMLITSGGLGAMGHGYPAALGAKVARPDKQVIGIDGDGSFTMNIQELATAHIERIAAKAVILNNQHLGMVVQWEDRFYQSNRGHTYLGDPQNPHQIYPDFVAVAKGFNVAAERVVRKSELRPALERMLAANEPYVLDVIVPYTEHVLPMIPAGKTVREMIIEKDETPNLGDNKGL
;
A
#
# COMPACT_ATOMS: atom_id res chain seq x y z
N MET A 1 -51.55 -9.86 -52.04
CA MET A 1 -50.89 -10.98 -52.76
C MET A 1 -49.41 -10.78 -52.75
N PRO A 2 -48.65 -11.83 -52.55
CA PRO A 2 -47.32 -11.83 -51.89
C PRO A 2 -46.19 -12.02 -52.87
N ARG A 3 -44.94 -11.78 -52.40
CA ARG A 3 -43.81 -12.64 -52.78
C ARG A 3 -42.68 -12.62 -51.73
N ASN A 4 -42.49 -13.81 -51.17
CA ASN A 4 -41.33 -14.24 -50.37
C ASN A 4 -40.03 -14.16 -51.17
N SER A 5 -38.93 -13.87 -50.45
CA SER A 5 -37.65 -14.48 -50.75
C SER A 5 -36.87 -14.72 -49.43
N ASN A 6 -36.94 -15.97 -48.98
CA ASN A 6 -36.08 -16.57 -47.97
C ASN A 6 -34.63 -16.64 -48.50
N THR A 7 -33.70 -16.09 -47.80
CA THR A 7 -32.29 -16.48 -47.87
C THR A 7 -31.85 -17.05 -46.53
N ALA A 8 -31.77 -18.37 -46.49
CA ALA A 8 -31.34 -19.15 -45.34
C ALA A 8 -29.82 -18.95 -45.09
N VAL A 9 -29.47 -18.37 -43.94
CA VAL A 9 -28.10 -18.40 -43.40
C VAL A 9 -27.86 -19.78 -42.80
N LYS A 10 -26.99 -20.54 -43.42
CA LYS A 10 -26.52 -21.86 -42.93
C LYS A 10 -25.77 -21.69 -41.62
N ASN A 11 -26.37 -22.06 -40.50
CA ASN A 11 -25.69 -22.28 -39.22
C ASN A 11 -24.73 -23.48 -39.37
N ARG A 12 -23.42 -23.22 -39.25
CA ARG A 12 -22.44 -24.27 -38.97
C ARG A 12 -22.58 -24.70 -37.52
N PRO A 13 -22.70 -25.97 -37.17
CA PRO A 13 -22.67 -26.42 -35.79
C PRO A 13 -21.27 -26.24 -35.22
N LYS A 14 -21.16 -25.48 -34.14
CA LYS A 14 -19.97 -25.52 -33.27
C LYS A 14 -19.98 -26.85 -32.53
N THR A 15 -19.16 -27.78 -32.95
CA THR A 15 -18.83 -28.99 -32.18
C THR A 15 -18.07 -28.58 -30.92
N THR A 16 -18.77 -28.36 -29.82
CA THR A 16 -18.19 -28.41 -28.48
C THR A 16 -18.09 -29.90 -28.14
N ALA A 17 -16.86 -30.38 -27.89
CA ALA A 17 -16.66 -31.68 -27.29
C ALA A 17 -17.48 -31.78 -25.99
N PRO A 18 -18.18 -32.89 -25.72
CA PRO A 18 -18.94 -33.02 -24.48
C PRO A 18 -17.94 -33.02 -23.30
N LYS A 19 -18.09 -32.05 -22.39
CA LYS A 19 -17.48 -32.15 -21.06
C LYS A 19 -18.06 -33.39 -20.41
N VAL A 20 -17.22 -34.37 -20.09
CA VAL A 20 -17.62 -35.55 -19.33
C VAL A 20 -17.98 -35.04 -17.92
N GLU A 21 -19.28 -34.87 -17.64
CA GLU A 21 -19.76 -34.72 -16.27
C GLU A 21 -19.52 -36.05 -15.56
N VAL A 22 -18.48 -36.10 -14.70
CA VAL A 22 -18.26 -37.22 -13.81
C VAL A 22 -19.48 -37.36 -12.91
N ALA A 23 -20.11 -38.53 -12.91
CA ALA A 23 -21.26 -38.79 -12.07
C ALA A 23 -20.95 -38.46 -10.60
N ALA A 24 -21.94 -37.95 -9.85
CA ALA A 24 -21.73 -37.48 -8.47
C ALA A 24 -21.10 -38.55 -7.57
N GLU A 25 -21.38 -39.82 -7.83
CA GLU A 25 -20.86 -40.98 -7.08
C GLU A 25 -19.38 -41.29 -7.39
N GLU A 26 -18.79 -40.80 -8.48
CA GLU A 26 -17.39 -41.02 -8.87
C GLU A 26 -16.42 -39.96 -8.28
N ARG A 27 -16.93 -38.88 -7.71
CA ARG A 27 -16.08 -37.84 -7.10
C ARG A 27 -15.53 -38.31 -5.75
N PRO A 28 -14.27 -38.02 -5.41
CA PRO A 28 -13.71 -38.43 -4.12
C PRO A 28 -14.41 -37.71 -2.96
N LEU A 29 -14.64 -38.47 -1.88
CA LEU A 29 -15.10 -37.89 -0.62
C LEU A 29 -13.92 -37.13 0.00
N MET A 30 -14.12 -35.84 0.34
CA MET A 30 -13.09 -34.98 0.90
C MET A 30 -13.59 -34.29 2.16
N ARG A 31 -12.71 -34.09 3.15
CA ARG A 31 -13.01 -33.30 4.34
C ARG A 31 -13.03 -31.80 3.99
N GLY A 32 -13.83 -31.02 4.71
CA GLY A 32 -13.95 -29.57 4.49
C GLY A 32 -12.58 -28.85 4.49
N ALA A 33 -11.71 -29.17 5.44
CA ALA A 33 -10.37 -28.61 5.47
C ALA A 33 -9.53 -28.95 4.22
N ASP A 34 -9.62 -30.18 3.71
CA ASP A 34 -8.91 -30.59 2.49
C ASP A 34 -9.51 -29.90 1.25
N ILE A 35 -10.83 -29.65 1.25
CA ILE A 35 -11.49 -28.89 0.19
C ILE A 35 -11.00 -27.45 0.17
N VAL A 36 -10.87 -26.79 1.34
CA VAL A 36 -10.32 -25.44 1.43
C VAL A 36 -8.93 -25.37 0.79
N ILE A 37 -8.02 -26.26 1.19
CA ILE A 37 -6.65 -26.25 0.66
C ILE A 37 -6.65 -26.55 -0.85
N LYS A 38 -7.50 -27.47 -1.30
CA LYS A 38 -7.65 -27.75 -2.73
C LYS A 38 -8.15 -26.55 -3.52
N CYS A 39 -9.07 -25.77 -2.97
CA CYS A 39 -9.55 -24.52 -3.57
C CYS A 39 -8.41 -23.48 -3.66
N LEU A 40 -7.63 -23.30 -2.58
CA LEU A 40 -6.46 -22.39 -2.59
C LEU A 40 -5.45 -22.80 -3.67
N GLU A 41 -5.16 -24.10 -3.80
CA GLU A 41 -4.31 -24.61 -4.88
C GLU A 41 -4.88 -24.33 -6.28
N ASN A 42 -6.20 -24.41 -6.46
CA ASN A 42 -6.87 -24.12 -7.73
C ASN A 42 -6.83 -22.63 -8.07
N GLU A 43 -6.89 -21.74 -7.06
CA GLU A 43 -6.70 -20.29 -7.21
C GLU A 43 -5.23 -19.87 -7.40
N GLY A 44 -4.30 -20.83 -7.40
CA GLY A 44 -2.88 -20.59 -7.63
C GLY A 44 -2.15 -19.98 -6.43
N VAL A 45 -2.65 -20.23 -5.21
CA VAL A 45 -1.99 -19.80 -3.98
C VAL A 45 -0.70 -20.59 -3.78
N GLU A 46 0.41 -19.89 -3.63
CA GLU A 46 1.74 -20.45 -3.39
C GLU A 46 2.21 -20.27 -1.95
N VAL A 47 1.65 -19.28 -1.24
CA VAL A 47 2.03 -18.93 0.13
C VAL A 47 0.79 -18.63 0.95
N VAL A 48 0.76 -19.16 2.17
CA VAL A 48 -0.20 -18.80 3.23
C VAL A 48 0.60 -18.36 4.44
N PHE A 49 0.30 -17.17 4.95
CA PHE A 49 0.75 -16.73 6.26
C PHE A 49 -0.27 -17.20 7.28
N GLY A 50 0.14 -17.93 8.33
CA GLY A 50 -0.87 -18.51 9.19
C GLY A 50 -0.38 -18.86 10.60
N TYR A 51 -1.19 -18.47 11.60
CA TYR A 51 -0.95 -18.80 13.01
C TYR A 51 -1.97 -19.83 13.50
N PRO A 52 -1.51 -21.04 13.91
CA PRO A 52 -2.40 -22.14 14.27
C PRO A 52 -3.08 -21.92 15.62
N GLY A 53 -4.31 -22.42 15.74
CA GLY A 53 -5.06 -22.48 16.98
C GLY A 53 -6.19 -23.49 16.93
N GLY A 54 -6.93 -23.63 18.03
CA GLY A 54 -7.91 -24.70 18.22
C GLY A 54 -8.96 -24.84 17.14
N ALA A 55 -9.48 -23.71 16.62
CA ALA A 55 -10.51 -23.70 15.59
C ALA A 55 -9.98 -23.74 14.14
N SER A 56 -8.68 -23.53 13.92
CA SER A 56 -8.04 -23.63 12.60
C SER A 56 -7.15 -24.86 12.43
N MET A 57 -7.10 -25.74 13.44
CA MET A 57 -6.20 -26.89 13.47
C MET A 57 -6.38 -27.82 12.26
N GLU A 58 -7.62 -28.08 11.83
CA GLU A 58 -7.90 -28.93 10.68
C GLU A 58 -7.34 -28.36 9.37
N LEU A 59 -7.42 -27.03 9.21
CA LEU A 59 -6.86 -26.33 8.06
C LEU A 59 -5.33 -26.42 8.04
N HIS A 60 -4.68 -26.19 9.19
CA HIS A 60 -3.22 -26.33 9.29
C HIS A 60 -2.76 -27.78 9.05
N GLN A 61 -3.49 -28.79 9.55
CA GLN A 61 -3.19 -30.19 9.24
C GLN A 61 -3.35 -30.50 7.75
N SER A 62 -4.30 -29.86 7.05
CA SER A 62 -4.43 -30.01 5.61
C SER A 62 -3.33 -29.29 4.84
N LEU A 63 -2.88 -28.11 5.28
CA LEU A 63 -1.75 -27.38 4.70
C LEU A 63 -0.45 -28.20 4.73
N THR A 64 -0.18 -28.98 5.81
CA THR A 64 1.03 -29.81 5.88
C THR A 64 1.11 -30.90 4.79
N ARG A 65 -0.02 -31.25 4.18
CA ARG A 65 -0.11 -32.23 3.08
C ARG A 65 0.00 -31.60 1.69
N SER A 66 -0.19 -30.28 1.57
CA SER A 66 0.00 -29.60 0.30
C SER A 66 1.47 -29.54 -0.09
N LYS A 67 1.73 -29.86 -1.37
CA LYS A 67 3.07 -29.71 -1.97
C LYS A 67 3.22 -28.45 -2.78
N LYS A 68 2.16 -27.65 -2.87
CA LYS A 68 2.11 -26.42 -3.68
C LYS A 68 2.15 -25.15 -2.84
N ILE A 69 1.67 -25.23 -1.60
CA ILE A 69 1.52 -24.09 -0.71
C ILE A 69 2.60 -24.14 0.37
N ARG A 70 3.44 -23.12 0.40
CA ARG A 70 4.35 -22.85 1.52
C ARG A 70 3.56 -22.16 2.63
N THR A 71 3.60 -22.69 3.84
CA THR A 71 3.06 -22.00 5.02
C THR A 71 4.19 -21.26 5.74
N ILE A 72 3.97 -19.98 6.03
CA ILE A 72 4.87 -19.15 6.85
C ILE A 72 4.18 -18.93 8.18
N LEU A 73 4.92 -19.15 9.28
CA LEU A 73 4.43 -18.97 10.64
C LEU A 73 4.89 -17.63 11.22
N PRO A 74 4.09 -16.55 11.13
CA PRO A 74 4.34 -15.29 11.84
C PRO A 74 4.29 -15.46 13.36
N ARG A 75 4.55 -14.41 14.09
CA ARG A 75 4.51 -14.46 15.56
C ARG A 75 3.34 -13.69 16.16
N HIS A 76 2.57 -13.00 15.29
CA HIS A 76 1.34 -12.31 15.65
C HIS A 76 0.45 -12.17 14.42
N GLU A 77 -0.87 -12.31 14.56
CA GLU A 77 -1.80 -12.27 13.43
C GLU A 77 -1.86 -10.88 12.76
N GLN A 78 -1.58 -9.82 13.49
CA GLN A 78 -1.44 -8.48 12.88
C GLN A 78 -0.27 -8.45 11.88
N GLY A 79 0.90 -8.97 12.29
CA GLY A 79 2.07 -9.13 11.40
C GLY A 79 1.79 -10.08 10.24
N GLU A 80 1.02 -11.14 10.48
CA GLU A 80 0.52 -12.07 9.47
C GLU A 80 -0.26 -11.36 8.36
N ALA A 81 -1.26 -10.55 8.74
CA ALA A 81 -2.09 -9.82 7.79
C ALA A 81 -1.28 -8.78 6.99
N PHE A 82 -0.38 -8.02 7.64
CA PHE A 82 0.51 -7.08 6.97
C PHE A 82 1.47 -7.77 5.98
N ALA A 83 2.00 -8.93 6.33
CA ALA A 83 2.85 -9.70 5.43
C ALA A 83 2.07 -10.22 4.21
N ALA A 84 0.85 -10.74 4.41
CA ALA A 84 -0.03 -11.20 3.35
C ALA A 84 -0.46 -10.05 2.42
N GLU A 85 -0.78 -8.89 2.99
CA GLU A 85 -1.10 -7.67 2.24
C GLU A 85 0.08 -7.21 1.37
N ALA A 86 1.27 -7.09 1.97
CA ALA A 86 2.47 -6.69 1.25
C ALA A 86 2.84 -7.68 0.13
N TYR A 87 2.70 -8.99 0.39
CA TYR A 87 2.84 -10.02 -0.64
C TYR A 87 1.89 -9.75 -1.81
N ALA A 88 0.61 -9.48 -1.52
CA ALA A 88 -0.39 -9.19 -2.54
C ALA A 88 -0.05 -7.94 -3.37
N ARG A 89 0.36 -6.87 -2.72
CA ARG A 89 0.69 -5.60 -3.38
C ARG A 89 1.90 -5.73 -4.28
N VAL A 90 2.89 -6.53 -3.89
CA VAL A 90 4.11 -6.77 -4.68
C VAL A 90 3.83 -7.68 -5.87
N CYS A 91 3.15 -8.82 -5.68
CA CYS A 91 2.91 -9.77 -6.76
C CYS A 91 1.67 -9.45 -7.62
N GLY A 92 0.76 -8.59 -7.14
CA GLY A 92 -0.49 -8.23 -7.85
C GLY A 92 -1.55 -9.31 -7.83
N ARG A 93 -1.47 -10.28 -6.92
CA ARG A 93 -2.42 -11.38 -6.69
C ARG A 93 -2.89 -11.34 -5.23
N PRO A 94 -4.06 -11.91 -4.87
CA PRO A 94 -4.48 -11.96 -3.48
C PRO A 94 -3.46 -12.63 -2.55
N GLY A 95 -3.15 -11.97 -1.44
CA GLY A 95 -2.45 -12.57 -0.33
C GLY A 95 -3.41 -13.37 0.54
N VAL A 96 -2.93 -14.40 1.22
CA VAL A 96 -3.76 -15.25 2.08
C VAL A 96 -3.20 -15.30 3.48
N CYS A 97 -4.04 -14.99 4.47
CA CYS A 97 -3.74 -15.16 5.88
C CYS A 97 -4.76 -16.10 6.54
N LEU A 98 -4.31 -16.83 7.57
CA LEU A 98 -5.09 -17.89 8.23
C LEU A 98 -4.93 -17.84 9.75
N ALA A 99 -5.99 -17.49 10.46
CA ALA A 99 -6.00 -17.43 11.92
C ALA A 99 -7.05 -18.35 12.55
N THR A 100 -6.93 -18.55 13.86
CA THR A 100 -7.96 -19.23 14.65
C THR A 100 -9.10 -18.28 15.04
N SER A 101 -10.12 -18.81 15.70
CA SER A 101 -11.24 -18.04 16.25
C SER A 101 -10.83 -17.09 17.38
N GLY A 102 -11.75 -16.26 17.82
CA GLY A 102 -11.59 -15.36 18.97
C GLY A 102 -10.39 -14.42 18.80
N PRO A 103 -9.37 -14.50 19.67
CA PRO A 103 -8.24 -13.59 19.65
C PRO A 103 -7.44 -13.65 18.35
N GLY A 104 -7.36 -14.80 17.67
CA GLY A 104 -6.69 -14.91 16.37
C GLY A 104 -7.40 -14.04 15.31
N ALA A 105 -8.71 -14.19 15.21
CA ALA A 105 -9.50 -13.38 14.27
C ALA A 105 -9.49 -11.88 14.63
N THR A 106 -9.60 -11.52 15.92
CA THR A 106 -9.58 -10.12 16.34
C THR A 106 -8.21 -9.44 16.10
N ASN A 107 -7.12 -10.18 16.23
CA ASN A 107 -5.78 -9.66 15.94
C ASN A 107 -5.55 -9.35 14.44
N LEU A 108 -6.29 -9.98 13.52
CA LEU A 108 -6.22 -9.67 12.08
C LEU A 108 -6.85 -8.31 11.72
N VAL A 109 -7.73 -7.76 12.56
CA VAL A 109 -8.62 -6.62 12.23
C VAL A 109 -7.84 -5.42 11.70
N THR A 110 -6.73 -5.05 12.35
CA THR A 110 -5.93 -3.90 11.89
C THR A 110 -5.37 -4.13 10.49
N GLY A 111 -4.82 -5.30 10.20
CA GLY A 111 -4.29 -5.60 8.87
C GLY A 111 -5.37 -5.73 7.80
N ILE A 112 -6.54 -6.26 8.15
CA ILE A 112 -7.71 -6.28 7.24
C ILE A 112 -8.17 -4.86 6.93
N ALA A 113 -8.25 -3.98 7.94
CA ALA A 113 -8.63 -2.57 7.77
C ALA A 113 -7.59 -1.82 6.92
N ASP A 114 -6.30 -2.11 7.07
CA ASP A 114 -5.23 -1.54 6.26
C ASP A 114 -5.36 -1.95 4.79
N ALA A 115 -5.53 -3.24 4.53
CA ALA A 115 -5.79 -3.76 3.19
C ALA A 115 -7.04 -3.14 2.54
N PHE A 116 -8.10 -2.87 3.32
CA PHE A 116 -9.30 -2.21 2.83
C PHE A 116 -9.04 -0.75 2.44
N MET A 117 -8.38 0.00 3.31
CA MET A 117 -8.07 1.41 3.07
C MET A 117 -7.12 1.62 1.90
N ASP A 118 -6.17 0.70 1.70
CA ASP A 118 -5.16 0.75 0.64
C ASP A 118 -5.54 -0.04 -0.62
N SER A 119 -6.76 -0.63 -0.63
CA SER A 119 -7.29 -1.39 -1.77
C SER A 119 -6.39 -2.57 -2.16
N ALA A 120 -5.85 -3.28 -1.16
CA ALA A 120 -5.03 -4.48 -1.35
C ALA A 120 -5.91 -5.74 -1.36
N PRO A 121 -5.76 -6.64 -2.35
CA PRO A 121 -6.51 -7.89 -2.37
C PRO A 121 -5.99 -8.85 -1.31
N LEU A 122 -6.79 -9.11 -0.29
CA LEU A 122 -6.46 -9.99 0.83
C LEU A 122 -7.58 -11.01 1.04
N ILE A 123 -7.23 -12.27 1.25
CA ILE A 123 -8.13 -13.34 1.70
C ILE A 123 -7.75 -13.70 3.13
N ALA A 124 -8.59 -13.33 4.09
CA ALA A 124 -8.41 -13.70 5.48
C ALA A 124 -9.35 -14.88 5.80
N ILE A 125 -8.76 -16.03 6.14
CA ILE A 125 -9.50 -17.24 6.52
C ILE A 125 -9.42 -17.35 8.03
N THR A 126 -10.58 -17.48 8.70
CA THR A 126 -10.64 -17.67 10.14
C THR A 126 -11.34 -18.99 10.47
N GLY A 127 -10.82 -19.68 11.49
CA GLY A 127 -11.59 -20.74 12.10
C GLY A 127 -12.66 -20.17 13.02
N GLN A 128 -13.81 -20.84 13.16
CA GLN A 128 -14.88 -20.47 14.08
C GLN A 128 -15.19 -21.66 15.02
N VAL A 129 -15.81 -21.37 16.16
CA VAL A 129 -16.36 -22.41 17.03
C VAL A 129 -17.35 -23.29 16.27
N PRO A 130 -17.58 -24.56 16.69
CA PRO A 130 -18.56 -25.42 16.02
C PRO A 130 -19.95 -24.77 15.95
N ARG A 131 -20.68 -24.98 14.84
CA ARG A 131 -22.00 -24.37 14.57
C ARG A 131 -22.98 -24.39 15.75
N PRO A 132 -23.12 -25.50 16.54
CA PRO A 132 -24.01 -25.51 17.70
C PRO A 132 -23.58 -24.57 18.83
N MET A 133 -22.36 -24.06 18.82
CA MET A 133 -21.82 -23.18 19.85
C MET A 133 -21.89 -21.69 19.47
N ILE A 134 -22.17 -21.36 18.20
CA ILE A 134 -22.29 -19.97 17.71
C ILE A 134 -23.45 -19.28 18.42
N GLY A 135 -23.22 -18.08 18.93
CA GLY A 135 -24.19 -17.27 19.67
C GLY A 135 -24.37 -17.68 21.14
N LYS A 136 -23.47 -18.53 21.69
CA LYS A 136 -23.54 -19.01 23.07
C LYS A 136 -22.41 -18.49 23.97
N SER A 137 -21.61 -17.54 23.51
CA SER A 137 -20.42 -17.04 24.21
C SER A 137 -19.45 -18.18 24.55
N ALA A 138 -19.26 -19.09 23.61
CA ALA A 138 -18.35 -20.21 23.78
C ALA A 138 -16.88 -19.73 23.88
N PHE A 139 -16.01 -20.56 24.45
CA PHE A 139 -14.58 -20.22 24.54
C PHE A 139 -13.98 -19.90 23.17
N GLN A 140 -13.37 -18.71 23.06
CA GLN A 140 -12.83 -18.15 21.82
C GLN A 140 -13.86 -17.95 20.69
N GLU A 141 -15.12 -17.77 21.01
CA GLU A 141 -16.12 -17.31 20.07
C GLU A 141 -15.98 -15.80 19.83
N THR A 142 -16.12 -15.38 18.60
CA THR A 142 -16.23 -13.97 18.21
C THR A 142 -17.09 -13.87 16.95
N ASP A 143 -17.96 -12.87 16.88
CA ASP A 143 -18.72 -12.54 15.66
C ASP A 143 -17.79 -11.88 14.64
N VAL A 144 -17.02 -12.72 13.93
CA VAL A 144 -16.07 -12.27 12.92
C VAL A 144 -16.77 -11.57 11.76
N PHE A 145 -17.95 -12.08 11.36
CA PHE A 145 -18.74 -11.48 10.29
C PHE A 145 -19.16 -10.04 10.64
N GLY A 146 -19.78 -9.84 11.80
CA GLY A 146 -20.22 -8.51 12.24
C GLY A 146 -19.05 -7.55 12.48
N MET A 147 -17.96 -8.03 13.08
CA MET A 147 -16.78 -7.23 13.38
C MET A 147 -16.06 -6.73 12.12
N THR A 148 -16.00 -7.54 11.07
CA THR A 148 -15.26 -7.21 9.85
C THR A 148 -16.08 -6.50 8.78
N LEU A 149 -17.40 -6.53 8.84
CA LEU A 149 -18.31 -5.99 7.83
C LEU A 149 -17.93 -4.57 7.33
N PRO A 150 -17.57 -3.59 8.18
CA PRO A 150 -17.24 -2.23 7.72
C PRO A 150 -15.84 -2.08 7.09
N ILE A 151 -14.99 -3.10 7.18
CA ILE A 151 -13.58 -3.06 6.75
C ILE A 151 -13.23 -4.11 5.70
N VAL A 152 -14.23 -4.71 5.04
CA VAL A 152 -14.03 -5.71 3.98
C VAL A 152 -14.93 -5.42 2.78
N LYS A 153 -14.57 -5.99 1.63
CA LYS A 153 -15.48 -6.01 0.48
C LYS A 153 -16.63 -6.99 0.70
N HIS A 154 -16.33 -8.11 1.35
CA HIS A 154 -17.33 -9.11 1.73
C HIS A 154 -16.81 -9.99 2.88
N SER A 155 -17.75 -10.52 3.66
CA SER A 155 -17.47 -11.48 4.72
C SER A 155 -18.39 -12.67 4.57
N TYR A 156 -17.86 -13.89 4.67
CA TYR A 156 -18.60 -15.14 4.61
C TYR A 156 -18.53 -15.89 5.95
N LEU A 157 -19.67 -16.39 6.43
CA LEU A 157 -19.73 -17.43 7.45
C LEU A 157 -20.19 -18.73 6.76
N VAL A 158 -19.29 -19.70 6.63
CA VAL A 158 -19.52 -20.93 5.85
C VAL A 158 -20.21 -21.98 6.69
N MET A 159 -21.50 -22.12 6.57
CA MET A 159 -22.32 -23.04 7.39
C MET A 159 -22.42 -24.46 6.83
N ASN A 160 -22.12 -24.70 5.56
CA ASN A 160 -22.18 -26.02 4.94
C ASN A 160 -20.88 -26.34 4.22
N VAL A 161 -20.43 -27.60 4.32
CA VAL A 161 -19.18 -28.05 3.70
C VAL A 161 -19.23 -27.99 2.17
N GLU A 162 -20.41 -28.18 1.58
CA GLU A 162 -20.65 -28.12 0.13
C GLU A 162 -20.46 -26.72 -0.45
N ASP A 163 -20.62 -25.68 0.38
CA ASP A 163 -20.49 -24.28 -0.05
C ASP A 163 -19.01 -23.82 -0.18
N ILE A 164 -18.06 -24.54 0.44
CA ILE A 164 -16.65 -24.15 0.49
C ILE A 164 -16.08 -23.82 -0.90
N PRO A 165 -16.22 -24.67 -1.95
CA PRO A 165 -15.63 -24.38 -3.25
C PRO A 165 -16.16 -23.09 -3.88
N ARG A 166 -17.47 -22.87 -3.78
CA ARG A 166 -18.13 -21.68 -4.30
C ARG A 166 -17.67 -20.43 -3.56
N VAL A 167 -17.68 -20.47 -2.24
CA VAL A 167 -17.31 -19.31 -1.40
C VAL A 167 -15.86 -18.89 -1.64
N ILE A 168 -14.92 -19.83 -1.72
CA ILE A 168 -13.50 -19.49 -1.94
C ILE A 168 -13.33 -18.86 -3.32
N GLN A 169 -13.92 -19.44 -4.36
CA GLN A 169 -13.82 -18.87 -5.71
C GLN A 169 -14.45 -17.47 -5.79
N GLU A 170 -15.62 -17.26 -5.18
CA GLU A 170 -16.27 -15.95 -5.08
C GLU A 170 -15.39 -14.94 -4.33
N ALA A 171 -14.76 -15.36 -3.21
CA ALA A 171 -13.91 -14.53 -2.40
C ALA A 171 -12.68 -14.01 -3.19
N PHE A 172 -11.98 -14.89 -3.92
CA PHE A 172 -10.86 -14.50 -4.78
C PHE A 172 -11.30 -13.56 -5.90
N TYR A 173 -12.45 -13.83 -6.52
CA TYR A 173 -13.01 -12.96 -7.54
C TYR A 173 -13.36 -11.57 -7.00
N ILE A 174 -14.06 -11.50 -5.85
CA ILE A 174 -14.44 -10.23 -5.21
C ILE A 174 -13.19 -9.45 -4.79
N ALA A 175 -12.20 -10.12 -4.17
CA ALA A 175 -10.99 -9.46 -3.69
C ALA A 175 -10.18 -8.82 -4.83
N SER A 176 -10.18 -9.43 -6.03
CA SER A 176 -9.30 -9.06 -7.14
C SER A 176 -9.94 -8.14 -8.17
N THR A 177 -11.27 -8.06 -8.24
CA THR A 177 -11.99 -7.33 -9.32
C THR A 177 -12.62 -6.04 -8.84
N GLY A 178 -12.90 -5.12 -9.78
CA GLY A 178 -13.29 -3.76 -9.44
C GLY A 178 -12.19 -3.05 -8.64
N ARG A 179 -12.53 -2.30 -7.59
CA ARG A 179 -11.55 -1.84 -6.61
C ARG A 179 -11.12 -3.04 -5.76
N PRO A 180 -9.84 -3.44 -5.75
CA PRO A 180 -9.38 -4.56 -4.93
C PRO A 180 -9.60 -4.31 -3.43
N GLY A 181 -9.64 -5.39 -2.64
CA GLY A 181 -9.78 -5.25 -1.20
C GLY A 181 -9.95 -6.60 -0.49
N PRO A 182 -9.98 -6.62 0.84
CA PRO A 182 -10.03 -7.83 1.62
C PRO A 182 -11.41 -8.51 1.58
N VAL A 183 -11.38 -9.84 1.66
CA VAL A 183 -12.54 -10.70 1.89
C VAL A 183 -12.23 -11.64 3.04
N VAL A 184 -13.17 -11.80 3.96
CA VAL A 184 -13.05 -12.72 5.11
C VAL A 184 -13.89 -13.95 4.87
N ILE A 185 -13.35 -15.11 5.23
CA ILE A 185 -14.00 -16.42 5.17
C ILE A 185 -13.90 -17.09 6.52
N ASP A 186 -14.99 -17.07 7.29
CA ASP A 186 -15.07 -17.64 8.63
C ASP A 186 -15.67 -19.06 8.55
N ILE A 187 -14.93 -20.09 9.01
CA ILE A 187 -15.29 -21.50 8.79
C ILE A 187 -15.39 -22.24 10.12
N PRO A 188 -16.60 -22.63 10.57
CA PRO A 188 -16.80 -23.42 11.79
C PRO A 188 -16.00 -24.72 11.79
N LYS A 189 -15.46 -25.11 12.94
CA LYS A 189 -14.58 -26.28 13.09
C LYS A 189 -15.27 -27.58 12.64
N ASP A 190 -16.54 -27.75 12.94
CA ASP A 190 -17.29 -28.94 12.53
C ASP A 190 -17.55 -28.97 11.02
N VAL A 191 -17.62 -27.82 10.33
CA VAL A 191 -17.65 -27.73 8.87
C VAL A 191 -16.31 -28.16 8.28
N GLN A 192 -15.18 -27.72 8.88
CA GLN A 192 -13.85 -28.17 8.45
C GLN A 192 -13.67 -29.68 8.58
N GLN A 193 -14.31 -30.30 9.58
CA GLN A 193 -14.26 -31.74 9.85
C GLN A 193 -15.25 -32.55 9.01
N SER A 194 -16.36 -31.94 8.59
CA SER A 194 -17.37 -32.59 7.76
C SER A 194 -16.82 -32.99 6.39
N SER A 195 -17.43 -33.99 5.77
CA SER A 195 -17.00 -34.49 4.47
C SER A 195 -18.12 -34.41 3.45
N CYS A 196 -17.77 -34.03 2.22
CA CYS A 196 -18.67 -34.10 1.08
C CYS A 196 -17.92 -34.50 -0.20
N ARG A 197 -18.66 -34.68 -1.30
CA ARG A 197 -18.11 -34.84 -2.65
C ARG A 197 -18.13 -33.47 -3.34
N PRO A 198 -17.03 -32.70 -3.30
CA PRO A 198 -17.06 -31.29 -3.70
C PRO A 198 -17.32 -31.11 -5.20
N VAL A 199 -18.04 -30.02 -5.52
CA VAL A 199 -18.21 -29.51 -6.88
C VAL A 199 -17.43 -28.21 -6.96
N PHE A 200 -16.38 -28.18 -7.78
CA PHE A 200 -15.61 -26.97 -8.03
C PHE A 200 -16.25 -26.20 -9.19
N PRO A 201 -16.77 -24.98 -8.97
CA PRO A 201 -17.42 -24.23 -10.03
C PRO A 201 -16.44 -23.83 -11.15
N ASP A 202 -16.89 -23.85 -12.39
CA ASP A 202 -16.09 -23.39 -13.54
C ASP A 202 -16.06 -21.85 -13.65
N LYS A 203 -17.07 -21.17 -13.10
CA LYS A 203 -17.27 -19.71 -13.22
C LYS A 203 -17.91 -19.15 -11.96
N VAL A 204 -17.50 -17.94 -11.61
CA VAL A 204 -18.18 -17.13 -10.60
C VAL A 204 -19.46 -16.55 -11.19
N ASN A 205 -20.56 -16.64 -10.44
CA ASN A 205 -21.85 -16.05 -10.80
C ASN A 205 -22.41 -15.27 -9.59
N LEU A 206 -22.07 -13.99 -9.50
CA LEU A 206 -22.54 -13.10 -8.45
C LEU A 206 -23.61 -12.16 -9.02
N ARG A 207 -24.86 -12.37 -8.60
CA ARG A 207 -25.98 -11.52 -9.01
C ARG A 207 -25.73 -10.08 -8.53
N GLY A 208 -25.80 -9.13 -9.47
CA GLY A 208 -25.67 -7.70 -9.18
C GLY A 208 -24.22 -7.18 -9.04
N TYR A 209 -23.21 -8.06 -9.05
CA TYR A 209 -21.81 -7.64 -9.05
C TYR A 209 -21.27 -7.58 -10.49
N ASN A 210 -21.01 -6.37 -10.99
CA ASN A 210 -20.47 -6.15 -12.33
C ASN A 210 -19.23 -5.24 -12.24
N PRO A 211 -18.04 -5.81 -12.15
CA PRO A 211 -16.78 -5.05 -12.07
C PRO A 211 -16.25 -4.54 -13.42
N ASP A 212 -16.75 -5.05 -14.56
CA ASP A 212 -16.33 -4.62 -15.90
C ASP A 212 -16.94 -3.25 -16.23
N LYS A 213 -16.25 -2.20 -15.87
CA LYS A 213 -16.62 -0.80 -16.11
C LYS A 213 -15.79 -0.24 -17.27
N ARG A 214 -16.46 0.32 -18.27
CA ARG A 214 -15.78 0.83 -19.48
C ARG A 214 -16.19 2.26 -19.79
N ILE A 215 -15.20 3.09 -20.07
CA ILE A 215 -15.42 4.47 -20.54
C ILE A 215 -16.15 4.46 -21.89
N SER A 216 -17.08 5.38 -22.08
CA SER A 216 -17.77 5.57 -23.36
C SER A 216 -16.93 6.42 -24.34
N ASP A 217 -17.17 6.22 -25.64
CA ASP A 217 -16.52 7.04 -26.68
C ASP A 217 -16.86 8.54 -26.54
N ILE A 218 -18.05 8.86 -26.04
CA ILE A 218 -18.47 10.24 -25.76
C ILE A 218 -17.53 10.86 -24.72
N ALA A 219 -17.32 10.18 -23.58
CA ALA A 219 -16.43 10.67 -22.54
C ALA A 219 -14.97 10.75 -23.01
N VAL A 220 -14.50 9.79 -23.81
CA VAL A 220 -13.15 9.83 -24.41
C VAL A 220 -12.99 11.08 -25.27
N ASN A 221 -13.93 11.40 -26.15
CA ASN A 221 -13.88 12.56 -27.02
C ASN A 221 -13.99 13.89 -26.24
N GLU A 222 -14.80 13.91 -25.19
CA GLU A 222 -14.94 15.08 -24.31
C GLU A 222 -13.62 15.36 -23.57
N ILE A 223 -12.97 14.34 -23.01
CA ILE A 223 -11.66 14.47 -22.35
C ILE A 223 -10.61 14.96 -23.34
N ALA A 224 -10.55 14.38 -24.55
CA ALA A 224 -9.62 14.82 -25.58
C ALA A 224 -9.84 16.30 -25.96
N GLY A 225 -11.09 16.74 -26.07
CA GLY A 225 -11.45 18.13 -26.32
C GLY A 225 -11.07 19.09 -25.17
N LEU A 226 -11.18 18.64 -23.92
CA LEU A 226 -10.72 19.41 -22.76
C LEU A 226 -9.19 19.57 -22.77
N ILE A 227 -8.43 18.53 -23.12
CA ILE A 227 -6.97 18.58 -23.25
C ILE A 227 -6.56 19.56 -24.36
N GLU A 228 -7.22 19.54 -25.51
CA GLU A 228 -6.93 20.47 -26.62
C GLU A 228 -7.11 21.94 -26.21
N LYS A 229 -8.10 22.24 -25.36
CA LYS A 229 -8.40 23.59 -24.90
C LYS A 229 -7.54 24.09 -23.75
N SER A 230 -6.98 23.14 -22.94
CA SER A 230 -6.23 23.49 -21.74
C SER A 230 -4.87 24.13 -22.04
N GLU A 231 -4.37 24.95 -21.13
CA GLU A 231 -3.05 25.58 -21.17
C GLU A 231 -2.12 25.06 -20.05
N ARG A 232 -2.71 24.64 -18.93
CA ARG A 232 -2.00 24.18 -17.73
C ARG A 232 -2.56 22.86 -17.20
N PRO A 233 -2.60 21.81 -18.02
CA PRO A 233 -3.12 20.53 -17.58
C PRO A 233 -2.15 19.83 -16.62
N VAL A 234 -2.70 19.04 -15.70
CA VAL A 234 -1.95 18.13 -14.81
C VAL A 234 -2.67 16.79 -14.74
N VAL A 235 -1.93 15.70 -14.86
CA VAL A 235 -2.40 14.37 -14.44
C VAL A 235 -2.15 14.22 -12.95
N TYR A 236 -3.18 13.85 -12.22
CA TYR A 236 -3.15 13.48 -10.81
C TYR A 236 -3.51 12.00 -10.69
N CYS A 237 -2.54 11.14 -10.37
CA CYS A 237 -2.74 9.70 -10.35
C CYS A 237 -2.43 9.07 -8.98
N GLY A 238 -3.18 8.03 -8.66
CA GLY A 238 -3.10 7.33 -7.37
C GLY A 238 -2.85 5.84 -7.48
N GLY A 239 -3.14 5.15 -6.37
CA GLY A 239 -2.99 3.70 -6.24
C GLY A 239 -3.78 2.90 -7.29
N GLY A 240 -4.87 3.46 -7.84
CA GLY A 240 -5.64 2.82 -8.90
C GLY A 240 -4.83 2.50 -10.15
N ILE A 241 -3.85 3.34 -10.51
CA ILE A 241 -2.92 3.07 -11.62
C ILE A 241 -2.06 1.84 -11.33
N ILE A 242 -1.55 1.72 -10.11
CA ILE A 242 -0.72 0.59 -9.68
C ILE A 242 -1.54 -0.70 -9.63
N SER A 243 -2.74 -0.64 -9.02
CA SER A 243 -3.63 -1.80 -8.85
C SER A 243 -4.12 -2.34 -10.19
N ALA A 244 -4.43 -1.47 -11.15
CA ALA A 244 -4.86 -1.85 -12.49
C ALA A 244 -3.71 -2.27 -13.42
N ASN A 245 -2.44 -2.25 -12.98
CA ASN A 245 -1.26 -2.45 -13.83
C ASN A 245 -1.27 -1.53 -15.07
N ALA A 246 -1.62 -0.25 -14.89
CA ALA A 246 -1.81 0.73 -15.95
C ALA A 246 -0.65 1.74 -16.10
N SER A 247 0.49 1.46 -15.45
CA SER A 247 1.64 2.39 -15.45
C SER A 247 2.26 2.61 -16.84
N ALA A 248 2.22 1.59 -17.70
CA ALA A 248 2.70 1.71 -19.08
C ALA A 248 1.79 2.62 -19.91
N GLU A 249 0.49 2.40 -19.81
CA GLU A 249 -0.54 3.20 -20.50
C GLU A 249 -0.56 4.67 -19.99
N LEU A 250 -0.33 4.87 -18.68
CA LEU A 250 -0.18 6.23 -18.11
C LEU A 250 1.03 6.94 -18.68
N ARG A 251 2.17 6.27 -18.78
CA ARG A 251 3.40 6.84 -19.32
C ARG A 251 3.24 7.19 -20.79
N GLU A 252 2.69 6.27 -21.59
CA GLU A 252 2.35 6.54 -22.99
C GLU A 252 1.43 7.77 -23.13
N PHE A 253 0.41 7.87 -22.27
CA PHE A 253 -0.50 9.02 -22.25
C PHE A 253 0.25 10.32 -21.95
N ALA A 254 1.06 10.32 -20.88
CA ALA A 254 1.82 11.51 -20.48
C ALA A 254 2.82 11.95 -21.56
N GLU A 255 3.59 11.02 -22.12
CA GLU A 255 4.56 11.29 -23.17
C GLU A 255 3.89 11.81 -24.45
N LYS A 256 2.78 11.19 -24.87
CA LYS A 256 2.03 11.58 -26.05
C LYS A 256 1.41 12.97 -25.91
N THR A 257 0.80 13.26 -24.77
CA THR A 257 0.12 14.54 -24.50
C THR A 257 1.06 15.62 -24.01
N ASN A 258 2.27 15.26 -23.55
CA ASN A 258 3.23 16.14 -22.89
C ASN A 258 2.67 16.79 -21.61
N ILE A 259 1.78 16.08 -20.87
CA ILE A 259 1.16 16.58 -19.64
C ILE A 259 1.99 16.10 -18.43
N PRO A 260 2.35 17.02 -17.50
CA PRO A 260 3.05 16.64 -16.27
C PRO A 260 2.18 15.80 -15.34
N VAL A 261 2.82 14.87 -14.62
CA VAL A 261 2.17 13.88 -13.76
C VAL A 261 2.57 14.07 -12.30
N ALA A 262 1.58 14.31 -11.45
CA ALA A 262 1.70 14.27 -9.99
C ALA A 262 1.08 12.97 -9.45
N THR A 263 1.72 12.32 -8.49
CA THR A 263 1.24 11.08 -7.90
C THR A 263 0.75 11.29 -6.46
N THR A 264 -0.16 10.45 -5.97
CA THR A 264 -0.33 10.28 -4.52
C THR A 264 0.84 9.45 -3.96
N ILE A 265 0.95 9.34 -2.63
CA ILE A 265 1.91 8.40 -2.01
C ILE A 265 1.68 6.96 -2.51
N MET A 266 0.42 6.55 -2.68
CA MET A 266 0.04 5.23 -3.20
C MET A 266 0.27 5.07 -4.72
N GLY A 267 0.45 6.18 -5.43
CA GLY A 267 0.75 6.21 -6.86
C GLY A 267 2.25 6.28 -7.18
N ILE A 268 3.12 6.37 -6.17
CA ILE A 268 4.57 6.42 -6.36
C ILE A 268 5.03 5.20 -7.16
N GLY A 269 5.85 5.43 -8.19
CA GLY A 269 6.31 4.40 -9.13
C GLY A 269 5.41 4.20 -10.35
N ALA A 270 4.22 4.80 -10.42
CA ALA A 270 3.39 4.78 -11.63
C ALA A 270 4.10 5.44 -12.83
N ILE A 271 4.89 6.46 -12.54
CA ILE A 271 5.87 7.05 -13.44
C ILE A 271 7.21 7.13 -12.70
N PRO A 272 8.37 6.87 -13.35
CA PRO A 272 9.67 6.98 -12.69
C PRO A 272 9.89 8.36 -12.06
N ALA A 273 10.50 8.41 -10.88
CA ALA A 273 10.72 9.67 -10.16
C ALA A 273 11.59 10.67 -10.93
N ASP A 274 12.48 10.17 -11.78
CA ASP A 274 13.41 10.93 -12.63
C ASP A 274 12.87 11.22 -14.04
N HIS A 275 11.65 10.77 -14.37
CA HIS A 275 11.03 11.06 -15.66
C HIS A 275 10.82 12.58 -15.85
N PRO A 276 11.09 13.17 -17.02
CA PRO A 276 10.97 14.62 -17.24
C PRO A 276 9.60 15.20 -16.87
N LEU A 277 8.53 14.45 -17.14
CA LEU A 277 7.15 14.85 -16.84
C LEU A 277 6.74 14.54 -15.40
N SER A 278 7.57 13.86 -14.59
CA SER A 278 7.25 13.56 -13.20
C SER A 278 7.31 14.82 -12.34
N LEU A 279 6.22 15.07 -11.62
CA LEU A 279 6.16 16.06 -10.53
C LEU A 279 6.41 15.39 -9.16
N ARG A 280 6.68 14.06 -9.16
CA ARG A 280 6.73 13.24 -7.95
C ARG A 280 5.38 13.30 -7.21
N TRP A 281 5.36 13.12 -5.89
CA TRP A 281 4.11 13.07 -5.15
C TRP A 281 3.70 14.43 -4.58
N LEU A 282 2.38 14.63 -4.42
CA LEU A 282 1.74 15.83 -3.92
C LEU A 282 1.06 15.57 -2.57
N GLY A 283 0.55 16.61 -1.97
CA GLY A 283 -0.16 16.57 -0.69
C GLY A 283 0.68 17.14 0.44
N MET A 284 0.30 16.81 1.67
CA MET A 284 0.81 17.43 2.90
C MET A 284 2.35 17.53 2.94
N HIS A 285 3.06 16.46 2.62
CA HIS A 285 4.52 16.38 2.60
C HIS A 285 5.09 16.14 1.20
N GLY A 286 4.28 16.34 0.17
CA GLY A 286 4.69 16.23 -1.23
C GLY A 286 5.56 17.39 -1.70
N THR A 287 6.01 17.31 -2.96
CA THR A 287 6.83 18.38 -3.54
C THR A 287 6.07 19.69 -3.65
N VAL A 288 6.76 20.79 -3.40
CA VAL A 288 6.17 22.15 -3.56
C VAL A 288 5.64 22.34 -4.99
N TYR A 289 6.43 21.94 -5.97
CA TYR A 289 6.08 22.13 -7.38
C TYR A 289 4.90 21.25 -7.85
N ALA A 290 4.68 20.06 -7.28
CA ALA A 290 3.49 19.26 -7.57
C ALA A 290 2.23 19.91 -6.99
N ASN A 291 2.31 20.40 -5.75
CA ASN A 291 1.21 21.08 -5.10
C ASN A 291 0.86 22.40 -5.84
N TYR A 292 1.87 23.18 -6.25
CA TYR A 292 1.66 24.40 -7.04
C TYR A 292 1.09 24.10 -8.41
N ALA A 293 1.56 23.06 -9.08
CA ALA A 293 1.05 22.68 -10.38
C ALA A 293 -0.44 22.30 -10.31
N VAL A 294 -0.85 21.53 -9.31
CA VAL A 294 -2.26 21.17 -9.12
C VAL A 294 -3.12 22.38 -8.74
N ASP A 295 -2.61 23.30 -7.88
CA ASP A 295 -3.32 24.52 -7.49
C ASP A 295 -3.57 25.46 -8.70
N ARG A 296 -2.63 25.52 -9.64
CA ARG A 296 -2.66 26.40 -10.81
C ARG A 296 -3.19 25.74 -12.08
N ALA A 297 -3.51 24.45 -12.03
CA ALA A 297 -4.04 23.72 -13.18
C ALA A 297 -5.38 24.30 -13.64
N ASP A 298 -5.56 24.43 -14.95
CA ASP A 298 -6.85 24.71 -15.59
C ASP A 298 -7.60 23.42 -15.94
N LEU A 299 -6.87 22.29 -16.03
CA LEU A 299 -7.43 20.96 -16.22
C LEU A 299 -6.70 19.96 -15.30
N LEU A 300 -7.45 19.30 -14.42
CA LEU A 300 -6.96 18.22 -13.56
C LEU A 300 -7.54 16.89 -14.01
N LEU A 301 -6.67 16.00 -14.51
CA LEU A 301 -7.02 14.65 -14.91
C LEU A 301 -6.73 13.70 -13.75
N ALA A 302 -7.74 13.40 -12.95
CA ALA A 302 -7.66 12.59 -11.74
C ALA A 302 -7.92 11.11 -12.04
N PHE A 303 -6.89 10.27 -11.96
CA PHE A 303 -6.90 8.87 -12.39
C PHE A 303 -6.67 7.91 -11.23
N GLY A 304 -7.71 7.15 -10.81
CA GLY A 304 -7.64 6.16 -9.74
C GLY A 304 -7.22 6.78 -8.41
N VAL A 305 -7.91 7.84 -7.99
CA VAL A 305 -7.65 8.63 -6.77
C VAL A 305 -8.95 8.85 -5.99
N ARG A 306 -8.85 8.95 -4.67
CA ARG A 306 -9.99 9.18 -3.77
C ARG A 306 -10.08 10.59 -3.19
N PHE A 307 -9.25 11.52 -3.64
CA PHE A 307 -9.17 12.89 -3.11
C PHE A 307 -9.06 12.92 -1.59
N ASP A 308 -8.11 12.18 -1.08
CA ASP A 308 -7.80 12.00 0.33
C ASP A 308 -7.46 13.33 1.03
N ASP A 309 -7.77 13.45 2.31
CA ASP A 309 -7.52 14.67 3.10
C ASP A 309 -6.03 15.00 3.25
N ARG A 310 -5.14 13.99 3.24
CA ARG A 310 -3.69 14.20 3.24
C ARG A 310 -3.16 14.76 1.94
N VAL A 311 -3.92 14.64 0.86
CA VAL A 311 -3.60 15.23 -0.45
C VAL A 311 -4.30 16.58 -0.63
N THR A 312 -5.59 16.65 -0.36
CA THR A 312 -6.43 17.83 -0.64
C THR A 312 -6.30 18.92 0.41
N SER A 313 -5.96 18.53 1.66
CA SER A 313 -5.95 19.43 2.81
C SER A 313 -7.27 20.21 2.94
N LYS A 314 -7.34 21.47 2.53
CA LYS A 314 -8.61 22.24 2.46
C LYS A 314 -9.33 21.95 1.13
N VAL A 315 -10.24 20.98 1.15
CA VAL A 315 -10.94 20.46 -0.05
C VAL A 315 -11.55 21.52 -0.93
N SER A 316 -12.15 22.59 -0.34
CA SER A 316 -12.78 23.70 -1.10
C SER A 316 -11.78 24.47 -1.95
N GLU A 317 -10.52 24.54 -1.52
CA GLU A 317 -9.46 25.28 -2.20
C GLU A 317 -8.62 24.41 -3.16
N PHE A 318 -8.69 23.08 -3.03
CA PHE A 318 -7.93 22.15 -3.86
C PHE A 318 -8.39 22.21 -5.32
N ALA A 319 -7.48 22.54 -6.24
CA ALA A 319 -7.73 22.65 -7.69
C ALA A 319 -9.00 23.44 -8.04
N LYS A 320 -9.28 24.54 -7.30
CA LYS A 320 -10.55 25.27 -7.40
C LYS A 320 -10.75 26.02 -8.72
N HIS A 321 -9.69 26.24 -9.47
CA HIS A 321 -9.71 26.98 -10.73
C HIS A 321 -9.74 26.08 -11.96
N GLY A 322 -9.52 24.77 -11.78
CA GLY A 322 -9.42 23.81 -12.87
C GLY A 322 -10.70 23.02 -13.13
N THR A 323 -10.90 22.65 -14.38
CA THR A 323 -11.86 21.60 -14.73
C THR A 323 -11.32 20.26 -14.24
N ILE A 324 -12.11 19.50 -13.48
CA ILE A 324 -11.72 18.21 -12.91
C ILE A 324 -12.39 17.08 -13.69
N VAL A 325 -11.60 16.23 -14.32
CA VAL A 325 -12.01 14.93 -14.84
C VAL A 325 -11.63 13.88 -13.81
N HIS A 326 -12.57 13.03 -13.36
CA HIS A 326 -12.30 11.98 -12.39
C HIS A 326 -12.67 10.63 -12.97
N ILE A 327 -11.67 9.77 -13.18
CA ILE A 327 -11.86 8.39 -13.64
C ILE A 327 -11.48 7.45 -12.50
N ASP A 328 -12.45 6.67 -12.04
CA ASP A 328 -12.27 5.64 -11.02
C ASP A 328 -13.14 4.43 -11.33
N VAL A 329 -12.70 3.25 -10.91
CA VAL A 329 -13.48 2.00 -11.06
C VAL A 329 -14.58 1.89 -10.02
N ASP A 330 -14.40 2.55 -8.87
CA ASP A 330 -15.34 2.54 -7.75
C ASP A 330 -16.31 3.73 -7.84
N PRO A 331 -17.59 3.49 -8.15
CA PRO A 331 -18.57 4.56 -8.24
C PRO A 331 -18.78 5.30 -6.91
N SER A 332 -18.44 4.68 -5.77
CA SER A 332 -18.58 5.32 -4.45
C SER A 332 -17.53 6.40 -4.18
N GLU A 333 -16.41 6.40 -4.90
CA GLU A 333 -15.40 7.46 -4.79
C GLU A 333 -15.71 8.69 -5.66
N ILE A 334 -16.58 8.53 -6.67
CA ILE A 334 -16.97 9.62 -7.55
C ILE A 334 -17.82 10.64 -6.76
N ASN A 335 -17.37 11.90 -6.78
CA ASN A 335 -18.02 13.04 -6.11
C ASN A 335 -18.12 12.92 -4.57
N LYS A 336 -17.40 11.98 -3.95
CA LYS A 336 -17.41 11.77 -2.51
C LYS A 336 -16.74 12.92 -1.75
N ASN A 337 -15.47 13.18 -2.04
CA ASN A 337 -14.68 14.22 -1.36
C ASN A 337 -14.56 15.50 -2.20
N LYS A 338 -14.46 15.38 -3.51
CA LYS A 338 -14.37 16.49 -4.45
C LYS A 338 -15.32 16.25 -5.62
N VAL A 339 -16.14 17.24 -5.94
CA VAL A 339 -17.04 17.18 -7.09
C VAL A 339 -16.23 17.31 -8.37
N ALA A 340 -16.38 16.36 -9.28
CA ALA A 340 -15.77 16.38 -10.60
C ALA A 340 -16.69 17.06 -11.64
N HIS A 341 -16.10 17.79 -12.57
CA HIS A 341 -16.83 18.36 -13.71
C HIS A 341 -17.24 17.27 -14.72
N LEU A 342 -16.34 16.29 -14.91
CA LEU A 342 -16.60 15.12 -15.73
C LEU A 342 -16.29 13.85 -14.92
N PRO A 343 -17.31 13.26 -14.26
CA PRO A 343 -17.16 11.98 -13.54
C PRO A 343 -17.25 10.79 -14.51
N VAL A 344 -16.33 9.83 -14.40
CA VAL A 344 -16.28 8.64 -15.26
C VAL A 344 -16.03 7.39 -14.41
N VAL A 345 -16.97 6.46 -14.42
CA VAL A 345 -16.79 5.14 -13.78
C VAL A 345 -16.24 4.17 -14.83
N SER A 346 -14.95 3.82 -14.70
CA SER A 346 -14.27 2.92 -15.65
C SER A 346 -13.05 2.26 -15.05
N ASP A 347 -12.70 1.06 -15.52
CA ASP A 347 -11.35 0.52 -15.38
C ASP A 347 -10.36 1.51 -16.00
N ILE A 348 -9.34 1.89 -15.21
CA ILE A 348 -8.43 2.96 -15.61
C ILE A 348 -7.46 2.52 -16.72
N LYS A 349 -7.06 1.25 -16.74
CA LYS A 349 -6.21 0.73 -17.83
C LYS A 349 -6.94 0.79 -19.16
N TYR A 350 -8.20 0.30 -19.17
CA TYR A 350 -9.06 0.39 -20.36
C TYR A 350 -9.28 1.84 -20.78
N ALA A 351 -9.57 2.74 -19.83
CA ALA A 351 -9.77 4.16 -20.13
C ALA A 351 -8.53 4.80 -20.76
N LEU A 352 -7.34 4.56 -20.20
CA LEU A 352 -6.08 5.07 -20.76
C LEU A 352 -5.79 4.51 -22.15
N GLN A 353 -6.08 3.23 -22.41
CA GLN A 353 -5.96 2.63 -23.74
C GLN A 353 -6.85 3.30 -24.79
N GLN A 354 -8.08 3.70 -24.43
CA GLN A 354 -8.95 4.44 -25.34
C GLN A 354 -8.50 5.91 -25.50
N LEU A 355 -8.13 6.55 -24.40
CA LEU A 355 -7.61 7.93 -24.45
C LEU A 355 -6.34 8.02 -25.27
N ASN A 356 -5.41 7.06 -25.16
CA ASN A 356 -4.17 7.02 -25.97
C ASN A 356 -4.45 6.95 -27.48
N LYS A 357 -5.58 6.40 -27.91
CA LYS A 357 -5.99 6.40 -29.31
C LYS A 357 -6.53 7.77 -29.76
N ALA A 358 -7.24 8.47 -28.88
CA ALA A 358 -7.99 9.68 -29.21
C ALA A 358 -7.19 10.98 -29.06
N VAL A 359 -6.26 11.03 -28.08
CA VAL A 359 -5.52 12.27 -27.77
C VAL A 359 -4.42 12.55 -28.78
N LYS A 360 -4.16 13.85 -29.00
CA LYS A 360 -3.06 14.36 -29.81
C LYS A 360 -1.99 15.01 -28.94
N GLY A 361 -0.78 15.04 -29.44
CA GLY A 361 0.31 15.75 -28.78
C GLY A 361 0.09 17.28 -28.82
N LYS A 362 0.37 17.93 -27.69
CA LYS A 362 0.35 19.40 -27.57
C LYS A 362 1.59 19.86 -26.80
N LYS A 363 2.12 21.02 -27.17
CA LYS A 363 3.22 21.65 -26.44
C LYS A 363 2.65 22.63 -25.41
N PHE A 364 3.08 22.51 -24.15
CA PHE A 364 2.72 23.40 -23.05
C PHE A 364 3.97 24.18 -22.58
N GLU A 365 4.66 24.88 -23.49
CA GLU A 365 6.00 25.46 -23.26
C GLU A 365 6.03 26.41 -22.06
N ALA A 366 5.08 27.33 -21.97
CA ALA A 366 4.99 28.27 -20.84
C ALA A 366 4.75 27.55 -19.50
N TRP A 367 3.91 26.51 -19.53
CA TRP A 367 3.61 25.70 -18.35
C TRP A 367 4.81 24.90 -17.87
N HIS A 368 5.50 24.23 -18.78
CA HIS A 368 6.73 23.49 -18.44
C HIS A 368 7.84 24.41 -17.93
N LYS A 369 7.99 25.61 -18.52
CA LYS A 369 8.93 26.62 -18.03
C LYS A 369 8.62 27.02 -16.58
N GLN A 370 7.36 27.31 -16.27
CA GLN A 370 6.93 27.67 -14.92
C GLN A 370 7.19 26.53 -13.92
N ILE A 371 6.89 25.28 -14.31
CA ILE A 371 7.17 24.11 -13.47
C ILE A 371 8.68 23.94 -13.26
N ALA A 372 9.51 24.13 -14.28
CA ALA A 372 10.95 24.04 -14.18
C ALA A 372 11.53 25.10 -13.21
N GLU A 373 11.00 26.32 -13.24
CA GLU A 373 11.36 27.39 -12.28
C GLU A 373 11.03 26.97 -10.84
N TRP A 374 9.85 26.37 -10.59
CA TRP A 374 9.50 25.86 -9.27
C TRP A 374 10.37 24.69 -8.84
N LYS A 375 10.67 23.74 -9.74
CA LYS A 375 11.58 22.62 -9.46
C LYS A 375 12.99 23.12 -9.05
N ALA A 376 13.49 24.14 -9.72
CA ALA A 376 14.79 24.73 -9.42
C ALA A 376 14.78 25.48 -8.09
N LYS A 377 13.69 26.20 -7.78
CA LYS A 377 13.58 27.00 -6.56
C LYS A 377 13.30 26.17 -5.31
N TYR A 378 12.52 25.10 -5.42
CA TYR A 378 11.99 24.31 -4.30
C TYR A 378 12.31 22.81 -4.42
N PRO A 379 13.58 22.41 -4.59
CA PRO A 379 13.94 20.99 -4.48
C PRO A 379 13.72 20.49 -3.05
N PHE A 380 13.54 19.18 -2.87
CA PHE A 380 13.69 18.61 -1.54
C PHE A 380 15.12 18.87 -1.04
N ARG A 381 15.22 19.45 0.16
CA ARG A 381 16.49 19.76 0.81
C ARG A 381 16.33 19.66 2.32
N TYR A 382 17.42 19.43 2.99
CA TYR A 382 17.53 19.44 4.44
C TYR A 382 18.82 20.15 4.84
N ARG A 383 18.87 20.64 6.07
CA ARG A 383 20.05 21.29 6.65
C ARG A 383 20.15 20.97 8.12
N VAL A 384 21.34 20.97 8.64
CA VAL A 384 21.55 20.90 10.09
C VAL A 384 21.13 22.24 10.69
N THR A 385 20.08 22.23 11.51
CA THR A 385 19.56 23.42 12.19
C THR A 385 20.24 23.63 13.53
N ASP A 386 20.11 24.82 14.11
CA ASP A 386 20.64 25.13 15.45
C ASP A 386 20.08 24.19 16.53
N GLU A 387 18.86 23.75 16.37
CA GLU A 387 18.23 22.81 17.31
C GLU A 387 18.88 21.43 17.20
N VAL A 388 19.17 20.97 15.99
CA VAL A 388 19.94 19.73 15.78
C VAL A 388 21.33 19.85 16.40
N LEU A 389 22.02 20.96 16.18
CA LEU A 389 23.36 21.22 16.76
C LEU A 389 23.37 21.22 18.30
N LYS A 390 22.26 21.69 18.90
CA LYS A 390 22.08 21.73 20.37
C LYS A 390 21.43 20.47 20.93
N SER A 391 21.09 19.51 20.10
CA SER A 391 20.40 18.28 20.50
C SER A 391 21.23 17.41 21.44
N GLN A 392 20.58 16.58 22.22
CA GLN A 392 21.23 15.58 23.07
C GLN A 392 22.06 14.62 22.22
N TYR A 393 21.59 14.23 21.04
CA TYR A 393 22.32 13.39 20.09
C TYR A 393 23.73 13.92 19.81
N VAL A 394 23.86 15.21 19.49
CA VAL A 394 25.17 15.83 19.22
C VAL A 394 26.04 15.91 20.48
N ARG A 395 25.46 16.32 21.61
CA ARG A 395 26.24 16.49 22.86
C ARG A 395 26.76 15.16 23.41
N GLU A 396 25.89 14.15 23.45
CA GLU A 396 26.17 12.92 24.20
C GLU A 396 26.74 11.82 23.32
N PHE A 397 26.11 11.57 22.18
CA PHE A 397 26.53 10.46 21.31
C PHE A 397 27.66 10.86 20.35
N LEU A 398 27.68 12.10 19.86
CA LEU A 398 28.76 12.60 18.98
C LEU A 398 29.87 13.35 19.72
N ARG A 399 29.69 13.60 21.01
CA ARG A 399 30.66 14.39 21.84
C ARG A 399 30.99 15.75 21.21
N GLY A 400 29.98 16.39 20.60
CA GLY A 400 30.12 17.71 19.96
C GLY A 400 30.65 17.68 18.52
N ASP A 401 30.97 16.53 17.94
CA ASP A 401 31.45 16.45 16.56
C ASP A 401 30.29 16.57 15.56
N VAL A 402 30.01 17.77 15.13
CA VAL A 402 28.92 18.14 14.23
C VAL A 402 29.06 17.58 12.81
N ASN A 403 30.27 17.17 12.40
CA ASN A 403 30.52 16.60 11.09
C ASN A 403 29.98 15.16 10.98
N GLU A 404 29.78 14.53 12.12
CA GLU A 404 29.30 13.13 12.22
C GLU A 404 27.78 13.03 12.39
N ILE A 405 27.05 14.13 12.25
CA ILE A 405 25.58 14.12 12.33
C ILE A 405 24.99 13.31 11.16
N ILE A 406 24.14 12.34 11.50
CA ILE A 406 23.34 11.58 10.53
C ILE A 406 21.96 12.22 10.44
N MET A 407 21.70 12.91 9.33
CA MET A 407 20.35 13.38 9.03
C MET A 407 19.52 12.21 8.49
N PRO A 408 18.24 12.04 8.89
CA PRO A 408 17.42 10.91 8.44
C PRO A 408 17.26 10.87 6.92
N GLN A 409 17.18 12.02 6.25
CA GLN A 409 17.11 12.13 4.81
C GLN A 409 18.36 11.57 4.12
N TYR A 410 19.55 11.80 4.71
CA TYR A 410 20.82 11.29 4.19
C TYR A 410 20.88 9.76 4.17
N VAL A 411 20.27 9.11 5.18
CA VAL A 411 20.14 7.64 5.20
C VAL A 411 19.39 7.14 3.98
N ILE A 412 18.27 7.80 3.63
CA ILE A 412 17.43 7.44 2.49
C ILE A 412 18.14 7.70 1.15
N GLU A 413 18.82 8.85 1.02
CA GLU A 413 19.59 9.17 -0.19
C GLU A 413 20.71 8.16 -0.43
N LEU A 414 21.37 7.75 0.63
CA LEU A 414 22.45 6.76 0.54
C LEU A 414 21.91 5.35 0.19
N LEU A 415 20.73 4.99 0.72
CA LEU A 415 20.03 3.77 0.30
C LEU A 415 19.64 3.81 -1.18
N ASP A 416 19.11 4.95 -1.65
CA ASP A 416 18.77 5.14 -3.08
C ASP A 416 20.01 4.97 -3.97
N GLU A 417 21.12 5.60 -3.58
CA GLU A 417 22.40 5.49 -4.29
C GLU A 417 22.90 4.04 -4.35
N LEU A 418 23.01 3.37 -3.20
CA LEU A 418 23.55 2.02 -3.09
C LEU A 418 22.68 0.96 -3.78
N THR A 419 21.36 1.14 -3.76
CA THR A 419 20.41 0.25 -4.43
C THR A 419 20.07 0.67 -5.86
N LYS A 420 20.54 1.86 -6.29
CA LYS A 420 20.25 2.46 -7.61
C LYS A 420 18.74 2.65 -7.86
N GLY A 421 17.96 2.87 -6.79
CA GLY A 421 16.51 2.99 -6.86
C GLY A 421 15.78 1.68 -7.21
N ASP A 422 16.42 0.50 -7.07
CA ASP A 422 15.85 -0.81 -7.47
C ASP A 422 15.55 -1.75 -6.28
N ALA A 423 15.48 -1.25 -5.06
CA ALA A 423 14.99 -2.03 -3.92
C ALA A 423 13.49 -1.83 -3.70
N ILE A 424 12.83 -2.85 -3.17
CA ILE A 424 11.48 -2.71 -2.61
C ILE A 424 11.63 -2.11 -1.22
N ILE A 425 11.01 -0.96 -1.02
CA ILE A 425 10.98 -0.26 0.25
C ILE A 425 9.63 -0.49 0.91
N THR A 426 9.65 -1.03 2.11
CA THR A 426 8.47 -1.05 2.97
C THR A 426 8.64 -0.05 4.10
N THR A 427 7.56 0.51 4.63
CA THR A 427 7.69 1.48 5.72
C THR A 427 6.69 1.20 6.84
N GLY A 428 7.12 1.49 8.07
CA GLY A 428 6.19 1.81 9.14
C GLY A 428 5.53 3.18 8.90
N VAL A 429 4.89 3.72 9.92
CA VAL A 429 4.18 5.00 9.83
C VAL A 429 4.79 6.04 10.75
N GLY A 430 5.16 7.19 10.16
CA GLY A 430 5.78 8.30 10.86
C GLY A 430 6.63 9.17 9.93
N GLN A 431 7.58 9.90 10.49
CA GLN A 431 8.48 10.76 9.71
C GLN A 431 9.32 9.95 8.70
N HIS A 432 9.79 8.77 9.10
CA HIS A 432 10.56 7.86 8.25
C HIS A 432 9.81 7.46 6.97
N GLN A 433 8.50 7.25 7.04
CA GLN A 433 7.62 6.99 5.89
C GLN A 433 7.66 8.15 4.89
N MET A 434 7.54 9.38 5.40
CA MET A 434 7.55 10.58 4.57
C MET A 434 8.92 10.81 3.93
N TRP A 435 10.02 10.67 4.71
CA TRP A 435 11.37 10.79 4.17
C TRP A 435 11.68 9.71 3.12
N ALA A 436 11.22 8.47 3.32
CA ALA A 436 11.34 7.43 2.30
C ALA A 436 10.64 7.84 1.00
N ALA A 437 9.41 8.37 1.07
CA ALA A 437 8.68 8.84 -0.10
C ALA A 437 9.31 10.10 -0.75
N GLN A 438 9.98 10.97 0.06
CA GLN A 438 10.63 12.19 -0.43
C GLN A 438 11.99 11.94 -1.08
N TYR A 439 12.84 11.09 -0.52
CA TYR A 439 14.26 11.01 -0.88
C TYR A 439 14.63 9.75 -1.65
N TYR A 440 13.86 8.66 -1.57
CA TYR A 440 14.07 7.49 -2.43
C TYR A 440 13.43 7.69 -3.81
N LYS A 441 14.18 7.43 -4.89
CA LYS A 441 13.75 7.67 -6.27
C LYS A 441 13.19 6.40 -6.90
N PHE A 442 11.94 6.10 -6.59
CA PHE A 442 11.26 4.91 -7.13
C PHE A 442 11.16 4.96 -8.65
N LYS A 443 11.61 3.91 -9.32
CA LYS A 443 11.63 3.79 -10.79
C LYS A 443 10.50 2.92 -11.35
N HIS A 444 9.96 2.04 -10.52
CA HIS A 444 8.99 1.03 -10.96
C HIS A 444 7.76 1.02 -10.04
N PRO A 445 6.59 0.61 -10.55
CA PRO A 445 5.42 0.37 -9.72
C PRO A 445 5.66 -0.77 -8.72
N ARG A 446 4.91 -0.79 -7.62
CA ARG A 446 4.96 -1.82 -6.57
C ARG A 446 6.29 -1.90 -5.80
N MET A 447 7.11 -0.83 -5.85
CA MET A 447 8.38 -0.75 -5.12
C MET A 447 8.25 -0.01 -3.77
N LEU A 448 7.17 0.73 -3.54
CA LEU A 448 6.84 1.31 -2.24
C LEU A 448 5.62 0.59 -1.67
N ILE A 449 5.80 -0.05 -0.52
CA ILE A 449 4.75 -0.72 0.25
C ILE A 449 4.63 -0.02 1.60
N THR A 450 3.53 0.64 1.83
CA THR A 450 3.33 1.50 3.01
C THR A 450 1.84 1.53 3.38
N SER A 451 1.52 1.64 4.65
CA SER A 451 0.16 1.90 5.12
C SER A 451 -0.18 3.36 4.84
N GLY A 452 -0.81 3.62 3.69
CA GLY A 452 -1.09 4.98 3.22
C GLY A 452 -2.46 5.51 3.64
N GLY A 453 -3.44 4.63 3.76
CA GLY A 453 -4.81 4.98 4.10
C GLY A 453 -5.12 4.91 5.58
N LEU A 454 -4.81 3.79 6.23
CA LEU A 454 -5.05 3.60 7.66
C LEU A 454 -3.95 4.26 8.51
N GLY A 455 -2.71 4.20 8.06
CA GLY A 455 -1.58 4.74 8.81
C GLY A 455 -1.17 3.85 9.99
N ALA A 456 -1.14 2.53 9.78
CA ALA A 456 -0.87 1.56 10.81
C ALA A 456 0.63 1.48 11.14
N MET A 457 1.03 1.96 12.33
CA MET A 457 2.35 1.70 12.88
C MET A 457 2.54 0.18 13.07
N GLY A 458 3.78 -0.30 12.97
CA GLY A 458 4.10 -1.72 13.02
C GLY A 458 3.95 -2.47 11.68
N HIS A 459 3.52 -1.80 10.61
CA HIS A 459 3.38 -2.37 9.27
C HIS A 459 4.75 -2.69 8.63
N GLY A 460 5.78 -1.85 8.85
CA GLY A 460 7.02 -1.83 8.05
C GLY A 460 7.74 -3.16 7.93
N TYR A 461 8.08 -3.79 9.04
CA TYR A 461 8.89 -5.02 9.03
C TYR A 461 8.10 -6.27 8.60
N PRO A 462 6.89 -6.55 9.10
CA PRO A 462 6.07 -7.63 8.56
C PRO A 462 5.83 -7.51 7.05
N ALA A 463 5.58 -6.29 6.57
CA ALA A 463 5.44 -6.01 5.14
C ALA A 463 6.74 -6.33 4.37
N ALA A 464 7.92 -6.07 4.96
CA ALA A 464 9.20 -6.46 4.36
C ALA A 464 9.33 -7.97 4.22
N LEU A 465 8.84 -8.75 5.19
CA LEU A 465 8.81 -10.20 5.09
C LEU A 465 7.93 -10.66 3.94
N GLY A 466 6.68 -10.17 3.86
CA GLY A 466 5.76 -10.48 2.77
C GLY A 466 6.29 -10.11 1.40
N ALA A 467 6.87 -8.91 1.28
CA ALA A 467 7.50 -8.42 0.04
C ALA A 467 8.70 -9.28 -0.38
N LYS A 468 9.54 -9.70 0.57
CA LYS A 468 10.70 -10.55 0.30
C LYS A 468 10.30 -11.96 -0.13
N VAL A 469 9.22 -12.49 0.44
CA VAL A 469 8.63 -13.77 0.01
C VAL A 469 8.06 -13.67 -1.41
N ALA A 470 7.40 -12.56 -1.75
CA ALA A 470 6.88 -12.31 -3.09
C ALA A 470 7.99 -12.11 -4.14
N ARG A 471 9.11 -11.50 -3.76
CA ARG A 471 10.26 -11.18 -4.64
C ARG A 471 11.58 -11.56 -3.96
N PRO A 472 11.89 -12.86 -3.92
CA PRO A 472 13.14 -13.34 -3.32
C PRO A 472 14.39 -12.86 -4.05
N ASP A 473 14.26 -12.46 -5.30
CA ASP A 473 15.32 -11.92 -6.17
C ASP A 473 15.67 -10.46 -5.87
N LYS A 474 14.79 -9.69 -5.20
CA LYS A 474 15.00 -8.26 -4.94
C LYS A 474 15.57 -8.01 -3.54
N GLN A 475 16.30 -6.91 -3.42
CA GLN A 475 16.53 -6.31 -2.10
C GLN A 475 15.21 -5.77 -1.57
N VAL A 476 14.89 -6.12 -0.32
CA VAL A 476 13.72 -5.61 0.39
C VAL A 476 14.18 -4.98 1.70
N ILE A 477 13.84 -3.72 1.89
CA ILE A 477 14.29 -2.91 3.02
C ILE A 477 13.07 -2.27 3.70
N GLY A 478 12.81 -2.68 4.93
CA GLY A 478 11.86 -2.01 5.81
C GLY A 478 12.51 -0.78 6.43
N ILE A 479 12.02 0.41 6.11
CA ILE A 479 12.45 1.66 6.74
C ILE A 479 11.43 1.98 7.83
N ASP A 480 11.85 1.97 9.06
CA ASP A 480 10.96 2.11 10.20
C ASP A 480 11.48 3.16 11.20
N GLY A 481 10.62 3.63 12.09
CA GLY A 481 11.00 4.36 13.29
C GLY A 481 11.02 3.41 14.48
N ASP A 482 11.74 3.78 15.53
CA ASP A 482 11.85 3.03 16.77
C ASP A 482 10.49 2.66 17.38
N GLY A 483 9.55 3.59 17.43
CA GLY A 483 8.21 3.34 17.95
C GLY A 483 7.38 2.40 17.08
N SER A 484 7.45 2.53 15.76
CA SER A 484 6.72 1.68 14.84
C SER A 484 7.31 0.27 14.77
N PHE A 485 8.63 0.15 14.67
CA PHE A 485 9.32 -1.14 14.63
C PHE A 485 9.05 -2.01 15.87
N THR A 486 8.96 -1.38 17.05
CA THR A 486 8.69 -2.06 18.32
C THR A 486 7.35 -2.81 18.32
N MET A 487 6.33 -2.32 17.60
CA MET A 487 4.98 -2.89 17.61
C MET A 487 4.88 -4.30 17.02
N ASN A 488 5.78 -4.67 16.10
CA ASN A 488 5.84 -6.01 15.50
C ASN A 488 7.28 -6.58 15.50
N ILE A 489 8.05 -6.24 16.51
CA ILE A 489 9.46 -6.64 16.65
C ILE A 489 9.63 -8.17 16.74
N GLN A 490 8.63 -8.90 17.21
CA GLN A 490 8.62 -10.37 17.32
C GLN A 490 8.72 -11.05 15.93
N GLU A 491 8.43 -10.34 14.85
CA GLU A 491 8.57 -10.87 13.49
C GLU A 491 10.03 -11.08 13.06
N LEU A 492 10.99 -10.62 13.86
CA LEU A 492 12.39 -11.03 13.75
C LEU A 492 12.57 -12.54 13.89
N ALA A 493 11.76 -13.18 14.77
CA ALA A 493 11.74 -14.65 14.88
C ALA A 493 11.25 -15.32 13.60
N THR A 494 10.21 -14.75 12.96
CA THR A 494 9.72 -15.22 11.66
C THR A 494 10.79 -15.11 10.59
N ALA A 495 11.46 -13.97 10.50
CA ALA A 495 12.54 -13.75 9.55
C ALA A 495 13.67 -14.80 9.69
N HIS A 496 14.09 -15.04 10.93
CA HIS A 496 15.16 -16.00 11.23
C HIS A 496 14.75 -17.43 10.89
N ILE A 497 13.61 -17.90 11.39
CA ILE A 497 13.17 -19.30 11.23
C ILE A 497 12.81 -19.60 9.76
N GLU A 498 12.13 -18.70 9.09
CA GLU A 498 11.68 -18.85 7.70
C GLU A 498 12.78 -18.52 6.67
N ARG A 499 13.97 -18.09 7.13
CA ARG A 499 15.10 -17.69 6.28
C ARG A 499 14.73 -16.58 5.29
N ILE A 500 13.99 -15.59 5.74
CA ILE A 500 13.53 -14.46 4.91
C ILE A 500 14.54 -13.32 5.08
N ALA A 501 15.40 -13.11 4.08
CA ALA A 501 16.49 -12.12 4.09
C ALA A 501 15.97 -10.67 3.88
N ALA A 502 14.93 -10.27 4.59
CA ALA A 502 14.48 -8.88 4.64
C ALA A 502 15.38 -8.05 5.55
N LYS A 503 15.58 -6.77 5.20
CA LYS A 503 16.39 -5.82 5.97
C LYS A 503 15.49 -4.85 6.72
N ALA A 504 15.92 -4.41 7.89
CA ALA A 504 15.30 -3.32 8.62
C ALA A 504 16.32 -2.20 8.84
N VAL A 505 15.95 -0.98 8.49
CA VAL A 505 16.68 0.24 8.84
C VAL A 505 15.79 1.04 9.77
N ILE A 506 16.19 1.14 11.02
CA ILE A 506 15.46 1.88 12.06
C ILE A 506 16.05 3.29 12.14
N LEU A 507 15.24 4.30 11.78
CA LEU A 507 15.59 5.70 12.04
C LEU A 507 15.21 6.02 13.49
N ASN A 508 16.15 5.75 14.38
CA ASN A 508 15.96 5.79 15.83
C ASN A 508 16.23 7.17 16.38
N ASN A 509 15.20 7.89 16.75
CA ASN A 509 15.29 9.18 17.41
C ASN A 509 14.78 9.16 18.86
N GLN A 510 14.42 7.99 19.37
CA GLN A 510 13.83 7.75 20.69
C GLN A 510 12.55 8.56 20.97
N HIS A 511 11.82 8.91 19.90
CA HIS A 511 10.60 9.70 20.03
C HIS A 511 9.54 9.26 19.00
N LEU A 512 8.28 9.52 19.31
CA LEU A 512 7.21 9.53 18.32
C LEU A 512 7.34 10.78 17.44
N GLY A 513 8.34 10.78 16.55
CA GLY A 513 8.86 11.98 15.89
C GLY A 513 7.82 12.77 15.09
N MET A 514 6.81 12.11 14.45
CA MET A 514 5.74 12.83 13.77
C MET A 514 4.84 13.56 14.78
N VAL A 515 4.56 12.97 15.94
CA VAL A 515 3.77 13.61 17.00
C VAL A 515 4.57 14.78 17.60
N VAL A 516 5.86 14.60 17.85
CA VAL A 516 6.77 15.68 18.27
C VAL A 516 6.73 16.86 17.31
N GLN A 517 6.76 16.61 15.99
CA GLN A 517 6.64 17.67 14.98
C GLN A 517 5.34 18.46 15.11
N TRP A 518 4.21 17.79 15.41
CA TRP A 518 2.93 18.46 15.64
C TRP A 518 2.93 19.23 16.98
N GLU A 519 3.51 18.67 18.03
CA GLU A 519 3.68 19.35 19.33
C GLU A 519 4.48 20.63 19.18
N ASP A 520 5.60 20.59 18.46
CA ASP A 520 6.44 21.76 18.23
C ASP A 520 5.72 22.86 17.45
N ARG A 521 4.93 22.49 16.45
CA ARG A 521 4.27 23.46 15.57
C ARG A 521 2.95 24.01 16.08
N PHE A 522 2.20 23.22 16.85
CA PHE A 522 0.80 23.56 17.18
C PHE A 522 0.50 23.54 18.69
N TYR A 523 1.41 23.00 19.50
CA TYR A 523 1.20 22.82 20.94
C TYR A 523 2.35 23.40 21.79
N GLN A 524 3.08 24.41 21.27
CA GLN A 524 4.15 25.12 21.99
C GLN A 524 5.22 24.18 22.55
N SER A 525 5.54 23.11 21.82
CA SER A 525 6.48 22.06 22.22
C SER A 525 6.15 21.34 23.53
N ASN A 526 4.86 21.34 23.93
CA ASN A 526 4.42 20.57 25.09
C ASN A 526 4.42 19.07 24.78
N ARG A 527 5.26 18.31 25.45
CA ARG A 527 5.46 16.87 25.20
C ARG A 527 4.39 16.02 25.86
N GLY A 528 3.52 15.40 25.04
CA GLY A 528 2.42 14.53 25.46
C GLY A 528 2.79 13.05 25.36
N HIS A 529 3.75 12.57 26.18
CA HIS A 529 4.19 11.16 26.20
C HIS A 529 4.85 10.68 24.90
N THR A 530 5.61 11.55 24.25
CA THR A 530 6.23 11.29 22.94
C THR A 530 7.68 10.78 23.01
N TYR A 531 8.29 10.80 24.20
CA TYR A 531 9.62 10.23 24.43
C TYR A 531 9.52 8.72 24.70
N LEU A 532 10.28 7.93 23.95
CA LEU A 532 10.32 6.47 24.02
C LEU A 532 11.57 5.91 24.70
N GLY A 533 12.56 6.76 24.98
CA GLY A 533 13.77 6.39 25.72
C GLY A 533 13.52 6.23 27.23
N ASP A 534 14.56 5.90 27.97
CA ASP A 534 14.52 5.81 29.44
C ASP A 534 14.76 7.18 30.07
N PRO A 535 13.74 7.82 30.72
CA PRO A 535 13.94 9.12 31.36
C PRO A 535 14.94 9.12 32.52
N GLN A 536 15.18 7.96 33.14
CA GLN A 536 16.14 7.83 34.25
C GLN A 536 17.57 7.64 33.75
N ASN A 537 17.72 7.15 32.51
CA ASN A 537 19.01 6.91 31.87
C ASN A 537 19.05 7.53 30.45
N PRO A 538 18.89 8.85 30.31
CA PRO A 538 18.75 9.49 28.99
C PRO A 538 20.00 9.37 28.12
N HIS A 539 21.15 9.01 28.70
CA HIS A 539 22.41 8.77 27.98
C HIS A 539 22.46 7.38 27.30
N GLN A 540 21.51 6.50 27.57
CA GLN A 540 21.41 5.19 26.97
C GLN A 540 20.38 5.20 25.84
N ILE A 541 20.70 4.52 24.75
CA ILE A 541 19.75 4.27 23.68
C ILE A 541 18.86 3.10 24.11
N TYR A 542 17.55 3.37 24.23
CA TYR A 542 16.56 2.41 24.67
C TYR A 542 15.31 2.45 23.73
N PRO A 543 14.74 1.28 23.36
CA PRO A 543 15.28 -0.07 23.62
C PRO A 543 16.60 -0.33 22.86
N ASP A 544 17.37 -1.31 23.32
CA ASP A 544 18.56 -1.76 22.60
C ASP A 544 18.16 -2.73 21.47
N PHE A 545 17.87 -2.19 20.30
CA PHE A 545 17.44 -2.98 19.15
C PHE A 545 18.50 -3.98 18.67
N VAL A 546 19.78 -3.69 18.89
CA VAL A 546 20.87 -4.62 18.53
C VAL A 546 20.84 -5.83 19.45
N ALA A 547 20.67 -5.62 20.75
CA ALA A 547 20.54 -6.72 21.71
C ALA A 547 19.27 -7.54 21.45
N VAL A 548 18.13 -6.90 21.17
CA VAL A 548 16.87 -7.57 20.83
C VAL A 548 17.02 -8.41 19.56
N ALA A 549 17.57 -7.85 18.48
CA ALA A 549 17.77 -8.59 17.23
C ALA A 549 18.69 -9.80 17.43
N LYS A 550 19.77 -9.65 18.17
CA LYS A 550 20.66 -10.77 18.54
C LYS A 550 19.95 -11.84 19.37
N GLY A 551 19.03 -11.43 20.25
CA GLY A 551 18.17 -12.37 21.00
C GLY A 551 17.28 -13.23 20.10
N PHE A 552 16.91 -12.75 18.91
CA PHE A 552 16.23 -13.49 17.86
C PHE A 552 17.17 -14.17 16.84
N ASN A 553 18.49 -14.18 17.10
CA ASN A 553 19.52 -14.67 16.17
C ASN A 553 19.49 -13.95 14.81
N VAL A 554 19.18 -12.66 14.80
CA VAL A 554 19.24 -11.80 13.62
C VAL A 554 20.48 -10.91 13.70
N ALA A 555 21.24 -10.82 12.61
CA ALA A 555 22.39 -9.93 12.52
C ALA A 555 21.96 -8.46 12.71
N ALA A 556 22.72 -7.73 13.52
CA ALA A 556 22.39 -6.35 13.80
C ALA A 556 23.62 -5.52 14.19
N GLU A 557 23.61 -4.25 13.81
CA GLU A 557 24.58 -3.25 14.26
C GLU A 557 23.90 -1.89 14.48
N ARG A 558 24.55 -1.05 15.31
CA ARG A 558 24.12 0.33 15.54
C ARG A 558 25.10 1.27 14.90
N VAL A 559 24.56 2.32 14.26
CA VAL A 559 25.34 3.40 13.64
C VAL A 559 24.95 4.72 14.30
N VAL A 560 25.98 5.41 14.80
CA VAL A 560 25.82 6.70 15.50
C VAL A 560 26.49 7.82 14.70
N ARG A 561 27.55 7.50 13.95
CA ARG A 561 28.39 8.46 13.23
C ARG A 561 28.19 8.38 11.72
N LYS A 562 28.17 9.52 11.06
CA LYS A 562 27.99 9.61 9.60
C LYS A 562 29.04 8.83 8.81
N SER A 563 30.29 8.85 9.27
CA SER A 563 31.40 8.12 8.66
C SER A 563 31.22 6.59 8.68
N GLU A 564 30.43 6.06 9.63
CA GLU A 564 30.15 4.63 9.79
C GLU A 564 28.99 4.16 8.90
N LEU A 565 28.10 5.08 8.45
CA LEU A 565 26.82 4.74 7.86
C LEU A 565 26.96 3.98 6.51
N ARG A 566 27.78 4.48 5.59
CA ARG A 566 27.96 3.83 4.28
C ARG A 566 28.50 2.41 4.42
N PRO A 567 29.60 2.15 5.16
CA PRO A 567 30.10 0.79 5.34
C PRO A 567 29.06 -0.15 5.99
N ALA A 568 28.24 0.35 6.93
CA ALA A 568 27.21 -0.44 7.57
C ALA A 568 26.07 -0.81 6.61
N LEU A 569 25.60 0.13 5.79
CA LEU A 569 24.62 -0.14 4.75
C LEU A 569 25.14 -1.14 3.71
N GLU A 570 26.39 -1.04 3.29
CA GLU A 570 27.02 -1.98 2.36
C GLU A 570 27.08 -3.39 2.94
N ARG A 571 27.45 -3.56 4.23
CA ARG A 571 27.42 -4.85 4.93
C ARG A 571 26.01 -5.42 4.99
N MET A 572 25.02 -4.61 5.39
CA MET A 572 23.62 -5.00 5.45
C MET A 572 23.10 -5.46 4.09
N LEU A 573 23.39 -4.72 3.02
CA LEU A 573 22.94 -5.06 1.65
C LEU A 573 23.62 -6.32 1.11
N ALA A 574 24.87 -6.57 1.49
CA ALA A 574 25.61 -7.77 1.08
C ALA A 574 25.17 -9.04 1.82
N ALA A 575 24.56 -8.93 2.98
CA ALA A 575 24.13 -10.08 3.79
C ALA A 575 22.97 -10.84 3.12
N ASN A 576 23.04 -12.18 3.06
CA ASN A 576 21.97 -13.05 2.56
C ASN A 576 21.05 -13.58 3.68
N GLU A 577 20.94 -12.83 4.75
CA GLU A 577 20.16 -13.15 5.95
C GLU A 577 19.37 -11.93 6.41
N PRO A 578 18.37 -12.08 7.30
CA PRO A 578 17.72 -10.93 7.90
C PRO A 578 18.75 -10.06 8.65
N TYR A 579 18.58 -8.75 8.59
CA TYR A 579 19.53 -7.81 9.17
C TYR A 579 18.82 -6.57 9.70
N VAL A 580 19.23 -6.11 10.89
CA VAL A 580 18.72 -4.88 11.50
C VAL A 580 19.84 -3.86 11.60
N LEU A 581 19.63 -2.67 11.06
CA LEU A 581 20.51 -1.52 11.22
C LEU A 581 19.79 -0.45 12.04
N ASP A 582 20.27 -0.22 13.26
CA ASP A 582 19.79 0.79 14.19
C ASP A 582 20.56 2.10 13.99
N VAL A 583 19.97 3.07 13.29
CA VAL A 583 20.60 4.33 12.93
C VAL A 583 20.09 5.44 13.83
N ILE A 584 20.99 6.02 14.64
CA ILE A 584 20.62 7.11 15.55
C ILE A 584 20.57 8.42 14.80
N VAL A 585 19.43 9.10 14.89
CA VAL A 585 19.15 10.38 14.21
C VAL A 585 18.56 11.42 15.16
N PRO A 586 18.68 12.73 14.86
CA PRO A 586 18.11 13.77 15.72
C PRO A 586 16.58 13.77 15.69
N TYR A 587 15.92 13.85 16.86
CA TYR A 587 14.46 13.92 16.96
C TYR A 587 13.88 15.29 16.60
N THR A 588 14.72 16.32 16.59
CA THR A 588 14.31 17.70 16.29
C THR A 588 14.14 17.98 14.81
N GLU A 589 14.47 17.01 13.95
CA GLU A 589 14.27 17.14 12.50
C GLU A 589 12.80 16.96 12.12
N HIS A 590 12.31 17.88 11.27
CA HIS A 590 10.92 17.86 10.80
C HIS A 590 10.82 17.44 9.34
N VAL A 591 9.71 16.80 8.99
CA VAL A 591 9.37 16.51 7.59
C VAL A 591 8.84 17.77 6.93
N LEU A 592 9.58 18.29 5.99
CA LEU A 592 9.24 19.47 5.20
C LEU A 592 9.42 19.17 3.69
N PRO A 593 8.64 19.83 2.81
CA PRO A 593 7.59 20.80 3.10
C PRO A 593 6.38 20.17 3.82
N MET A 594 5.50 21.03 4.37
CA MET A 594 4.27 20.59 5.04
C MET A 594 3.12 21.57 4.74
N ILE A 595 1.99 21.05 4.26
CA ILE A 595 0.71 21.77 4.25
C ILE A 595 -0.07 21.32 5.49
N PRO A 596 -0.26 22.17 6.52
CA PRO A 596 -1.00 21.77 7.71
C PRO A 596 -2.46 21.39 7.36
N ALA A 597 -3.04 20.47 8.14
CA ALA A 597 -4.40 20.01 7.93
C ALA A 597 -5.40 21.18 7.90
N GLY A 598 -6.31 21.21 6.93
CA GLY A 598 -7.29 22.26 6.74
C GLY A 598 -6.75 23.58 6.19
N LYS A 599 -5.45 23.65 5.88
CA LYS A 599 -4.78 24.79 5.28
C LYS A 599 -4.69 24.67 3.75
N THR A 600 -4.28 25.75 3.11
CA THR A 600 -4.12 25.81 1.66
C THR A 600 -2.67 25.66 1.24
N VAL A 601 -2.42 25.42 -0.05
CA VAL A 601 -1.07 25.40 -0.63
C VAL A 601 -0.29 26.71 -0.37
N ARG A 602 -0.99 27.83 -0.22
CA ARG A 602 -0.37 29.14 0.09
C ARG A 602 0.17 29.24 1.51
N GLU A 603 -0.32 28.38 2.41
CA GLU A 603 0.09 28.28 3.82
C GLU A 603 1.08 27.13 4.03
N MET A 604 1.66 26.60 2.94
CA MET A 604 2.68 25.56 2.99
C MET A 604 3.93 26.06 3.71
N ILE A 605 4.39 25.30 4.68
CA ILE A 605 5.64 25.51 5.38
C ILE A 605 6.72 24.78 4.58
N ILE A 606 7.65 25.51 3.99
CA ILE A 606 8.73 24.92 3.16
C ILE A 606 9.99 24.72 3.97
N GLU A 607 10.38 25.74 4.71
CA GLU A 607 11.49 25.69 5.67
C GLU A 607 10.96 26.05 7.07
N LYS A 608 11.75 25.78 8.09
CA LYS A 608 11.30 25.94 9.48
C LYS A 608 10.81 27.36 9.77
N ASP A 609 11.39 28.36 9.11
CA ASP A 609 11.18 29.78 9.34
C ASP A 609 10.58 30.52 8.14
N GLU A 610 10.25 29.83 7.04
CA GLU A 610 9.73 30.48 5.83
C GLU A 610 8.35 29.92 5.42
N THR A 611 7.37 30.81 5.28
CA THR A 611 6.12 30.52 4.59
C THR A 611 6.25 31.03 3.15
N PRO A 612 6.00 30.20 2.11
CA PRO A 612 6.11 30.65 0.73
C PRO A 612 5.07 31.71 0.42
N ASN A 613 5.47 32.81 -0.18
CA ASN A 613 4.58 33.76 -0.79
C ASN A 613 4.38 33.37 -2.26
N LEU A 614 3.18 32.91 -2.63
CA LEU A 614 2.82 32.60 -4.01
C LEU A 614 2.71 33.86 -4.92
N GLY A 615 3.07 35.01 -4.38
CA GLY A 615 2.91 36.30 -5.04
C GLY A 615 1.43 36.72 -5.14
N ASP A 616 1.14 37.98 -4.92
CA ASP A 616 -0.20 38.52 -5.22
C ASP A 616 -0.54 38.22 -6.68
N ASN A 617 -1.71 37.66 -6.92
CA ASN A 617 -2.27 37.34 -8.23
C ASN A 617 -2.60 38.62 -9.03
N LYS A 618 -1.64 39.52 -9.22
CA LYS A 618 -1.75 40.64 -10.14
C LYS A 618 -0.97 40.28 -11.40
N GLY A 619 -1.62 39.53 -12.27
CA GLY A 619 -1.15 39.31 -13.63
C GLY A 619 -0.79 37.85 -13.97
N LEU A 620 -1.79 36.96 -14.01
CA LEU A 620 -1.88 35.81 -14.93
C LEU A 620 -3.35 35.51 -15.18
#